data_7297b0be346f1324da12ca245c9788a3
#
_entry.id   7297b0be346f1324da12ca245c9788a3
#
_cell.length_a   1.000
_cell.length_b   1.000
_cell.length_c   1.000
_cell.angle_alpha   90.00
_cell.angle_beta   90.00
_cell.angle_gamma   90.00
#
_symmetry.space_group_name_H-M   'P 1'
#
loop_
_entity.id
_entity.type
_entity.pdbx_description
1 polymer ?
#
loop_
_entity_poly.entity_id
_entity_poly.type
_entity_poly.pdbx_seq_one_letter_code
_entity_poly.pdbx_strand_id
1 'polypeptide(L)'
;MSEQLRLEGGVTILCAIYTRLSKEDEDKQQPESESIQNQKSLLISYAVERGWDIYHIYCDEDYSGADSLRPDFNKMIEAAKEKKFQIILCKSQSRFTRDMELVEKYIHGLFPIWGIRFIAVADN
;
A
#
# COMPACT_ATOMS: atom_id res chain seq x y z
N MET A 1 12.68 2.53 -21.95
CA MET A 1 12.25 3.46 -20.94
C MET A 1 10.76 3.40 -20.76
N SER A 2 10.35 3.49 -19.51
CA SER A 2 8.93 3.37 -19.22
C SER A 2 8.12 4.47 -19.86
N GLU A 3 8.70 5.64 -20.02
CA GLU A 3 7.98 6.74 -20.66
C GLU A 3 7.59 6.41 -22.09
N GLN A 4 8.49 5.82 -22.81
CA GLN A 4 8.17 5.45 -24.17
C GLN A 4 7.12 4.38 -24.24
N LEU A 5 7.18 3.44 -23.30
CA LEU A 5 6.16 2.40 -23.25
C LEU A 5 4.81 3.01 -22.94
N ARG A 6 4.78 4.01 -22.08
CA ARG A 6 3.53 4.67 -21.75
C ARG A 6 2.92 5.35 -22.95
N LEU A 7 3.75 6.00 -23.74
CA LEU A 7 3.27 6.68 -24.93
C LEU A 7 2.68 5.69 -25.92
N GLU A 8 3.33 4.55 -26.07
CA GLU A 8 2.83 3.54 -26.97
C GLU A 8 1.56 2.90 -26.46
N GLY A 9 1.52 2.63 -25.17
CA GLY A 9 0.37 1.98 -24.59
C GLY A 9 -0.78 2.91 -24.27
N GLY A 10 -0.49 4.20 -24.16
CA GLY A 10 -1.51 5.18 -23.92
C GLY A 10 -1.97 5.30 -22.47
N VAL A 11 -1.58 4.38 -21.59
CA VAL A 11 -2.03 4.42 -20.20
C VAL A 11 -0.87 4.13 -19.27
N THR A 12 -0.70 5.01 -18.29
CA THR A 12 0.28 4.82 -17.23
C THR A 12 -0.44 4.29 -16.00
N ILE A 13 0.03 3.16 -15.49
CA ILE A 13 -0.54 2.61 -14.27
C ILE A 13 0.42 2.91 -13.15
N LEU A 14 -0.07 3.66 -12.17
CA LEU A 14 0.70 4.05 -11.01
C LEU A 14 0.20 3.32 -9.79
N CYS A 15 1.11 2.88 -8.95
CA CYS A 15 0.74 2.24 -7.70
C CYS A 15 1.37 2.94 -6.52
N ALA A 16 0.66 2.92 -5.41
CA ALA A 16 1.17 3.36 -4.13
C ALA A 16 1.49 2.12 -3.32
N ILE A 17 2.60 2.16 -2.61
CA ILE A 17 3.00 1.06 -1.75
C ILE A 17 2.82 1.52 -0.31
N TYR A 18 2.17 0.69 0.50
CA TYR A 18 1.98 0.99 1.90
C TYR A 18 2.56 -0.12 2.77
N THR A 19 3.42 0.27 3.69
CA THR A 19 4.02 -0.67 4.64
C THR A 19 3.75 -0.18 6.05
N ARG A 20 3.62 -1.12 6.95
CA ARG A 20 3.34 -0.79 8.34
C ARG A 20 3.99 -1.80 9.26
N LEU A 21 4.57 -1.30 10.34
CA LEU A 21 5.13 -2.12 11.40
C LEU A 21 4.44 -1.73 12.68
N SER A 22 3.83 -2.66 13.35
CA SER A 22 3.14 -2.40 14.59
C SER A 22 3.98 -2.85 15.77
N LYS A 23 3.64 -2.35 16.94
CA LYS A 23 4.31 -2.77 18.15
C LYS A 23 4.11 -4.26 18.40
N GLU A 24 2.96 -4.77 18.00
CA GLU A 24 2.67 -6.18 18.13
C GLU A 24 3.70 -7.03 17.41
N ASP A 25 4.11 -6.57 16.24
CA ASP A 25 5.09 -7.32 15.45
C ASP A 25 6.43 -7.33 16.14
N GLU A 26 6.79 -6.22 16.76
CA GLU A 26 8.03 -6.14 17.52
C GLU A 26 8.02 -7.09 18.70
N ASP A 27 6.93 -7.08 19.45
CA ASP A 27 6.81 -7.88 20.65
C ASP A 27 6.90 -9.37 20.35
N LYS A 28 6.44 -9.75 19.19
CA LYS A 28 6.47 -11.15 18.80
C LYS A 28 7.82 -11.58 18.27
N GLN A 29 8.75 -10.63 18.11
CA GLN A 29 10.06 -10.92 17.57
C GLN A 29 9.94 -11.68 16.27
N GLN A 30 9.12 -11.15 15.41
CA GLN A 30 8.84 -11.79 14.14
C GLN A 30 10.08 -11.89 13.28
N PRO A 31 10.11 -12.87 12.39
CA PRO A 31 11.20 -12.94 11.42
C PRO A 31 11.30 -11.67 10.60
N GLU A 32 12.46 -11.49 10.00
CA GLU A 32 12.70 -10.31 9.19
C GLU A 32 11.68 -10.11 8.09
N SER A 33 10.96 -11.17 7.73
CA SER A 33 9.95 -11.05 6.69
C SER A 33 8.86 -10.05 7.04
N GLU A 34 8.75 -9.69 8.32
CA GLU A 34 7.75 -8.71 8.74
C GLU A 34 8.30 -7.31 8.82
N SER A 35 9.59 -7.13 8.56
CA SER A 35 10.19 -5.81 8.65
C SER A 35 9.69 -4.90 7.54
N ILE A 36 9.85 -3.60 7.78
CA ILE A 36 9.48 -2.61 6.78
C ILE A 36 10.27 -2.82 5.49
N GLN A 37 11.57 -3.08 5.62
CA GLN A 37 12.41 -3.27 4.43
C GLN A 37 11.95 -4.46 3.61
N ASN A 38 11.61 -5.55 4.27
CA ASN A 38 11.17 -6.73 3.55
C ASN A 38 9.82 -6.51 2.88
N GLN A 39 8.92 -5.79 3.55
CA GLN A 39 7.68 -5.43 2.92
C GLN A 39 7.92 -4.58 1.68
N LYS A 40 8.79 -3.58 1.79
CA LYS A 40 9.09 -2.72 0.64
C LYS A 40 9.64 -3.52 -0.53
N SER A 41 10.62 -4.38 -0.24
CA SER A 41 11.24 -5.17 -1.30
C SER A 41 10.24 -6.04 -2.02
N LEU A 42 9.37 -6.69 -1.27
CA LEU A 42 8.35 -7.53 -1.85
C LEU A 42 7.43 -6.73 -2.77
N LEU A 43 6.99 -5.58 -2.30
CA LEU A 43 6.01 -4.81 -3.03
C LEU A 43 6.61 -4.09 -4.23
N ILE A 44 7.85 -3.63 -4.09
CA ILE A 44 8.53 -3.03 -5.22
C ILE A 44 8.72 -4.06 -6.34
N SER A 45 9.17 -5.27 -5.96
CA SER A 45 9.33 -6.32 -6.96
C SER A 45 8.02 -6.66 -7.64
N TYR A 46 6.95 -6.70 -6.85
CA TYR A 46 5.63 -7.00 -7.42
C TYR A 46 5.25 -5.97 -8.47
N ALA A 47 5.46 -4.69 -8.17
CA ALA A 47 5.13 -3.63 -9.10
C ALA A 47 6.00 -3.68 -10.35
N VAL A 48 7.30 -3.87 -10.15
CA VAL A 48 8.24 -3.90 -11.26
C VAL A 48 7.92 -5.04 -12.22
N GLU A 49 7.60 -6.21 -11.67
CA GLU A 49 7.29 -7.36 -12.52
C GLU A 49 6.08 -7.14 -13.38
N ARG A 50 5.17 -6.28 -12.94
CA ARG A 50 3.96 -6.01 -13.70
C ARG A 50 4.04 -4.77 -14.56
N GLY A 51 5.19 -4.10 -14.53
CA GLY A 51 5.38 -2.92 -15.35
C GLY A 51 4.67 -1.69 -14.83
N TRP A 52 4.34 -1.67 -13.56
CA TRP A 52 3.69 -0.51 -12.97
C TRP A 52 4.73 0.45 -12.43
N ASP A 53 4.44 1.74 -12.51
CA ASP A 53 5.30 2.75 -11.92
C ASP A 53 4.86 2.99 -10.48
N ILE A 54 5.84 3.26 -9.62
CA ILE A 54 5.56 3.50 -8.20
C ILE A 54 5.40 4.99 -8.00
N TYR A 55 4.20 5.39 -7.56
CA TYR A 55 3.93 6.78 -7.28
C TYR A 55 4.63 7.23 -6.01
N HIS A 56 4.49 6.44 -4.95
CA HIS A 56 5.08 6.78 -3.66
C HIS A 56 5.06 5.57 -2.76
N ILE A 57 6.00 5.52 -1.82
CA ILE A 57 6.04 4.47 -0.83
C ILE A 57 5.72 5.10 0.52
N TYR A 58 4.56 4.73 1.07
CA TYR A 58 4.09 5.24 2.35
C TYR A 58 4.43 4.25 3.44
N CYS A 59 4.86 4.75 4.58
CA CYS A 59 5.33 3.88 5.65
C CYS A 59 4.96 4.46 7.00
N ASP A 60 4.29 3.66 7.81
CA ASP A 60 3.95 4.04 9.18
C ASP A 60 4.55 3.04 10.14
N GLU A 61 5.11 3.53 11.22
CA GLU A 61 5.62 2.70 12.29
C GLU A 61 4.89 3.07 13.55
N ASP A 62 4.18 2.10 14.10
CA ASP A 62 3.33 2.35 15.26
C ASP A 62 3.98 1.70 16.47
N TYR A 63 4.82 2.47 17.15
CA TYR A 63 5.50 1.96 18.34
C TYR A 63 4.75 2.27 19.63
N SER A 64 3.76 3.12 19.55
CA SER A 64 3.04 3.53 20.75
C SER A 64 1.79 2.70 21.01
N GLY A 65 1.37 1.94 20.03
CA GLY A 65 0.12 1.22 20.13
C GLY A 65 -1.09 2.06 19.81
N ALA A 66 -0.88 3.32 19.46
CA ALA A 66 -1.98 4.22 19.12
C ALA A 66 -2.23 4.14 17.63
N ASP A 67 -3.10 3.23 17.25
CA ASP A 67 -3.35 2.96 15.83
C ASP A 67 -3.85 4.17 15.06
N SER A 68 -4.37 5.17 15.76
CA SER A 68 -4.95 6.32 15.09
C SER A 68 -3.89 7.22 14.47
N LEU A 69 -2.65 7.12 14.92
CA LEU A 69 -1.60 8.00 14.41
C LEU A 69 -0.88 7.36 13.25
N ARG A 70 -1.44 7.55 12.08
CA ARG A 70 -0.89 6.98 10.86
C ARG A 70 -0.79 8.08 9.81
N PRO A 71 0.21 8.96 9.93
CA PRO A 71 0.29 10.10 9.02
C PRO A 71 0.46 9.71 7.56
N ASP A 72 1.24 8.67 7.28
CA ASP A 72 1.43 8.28 5.90
C ASP A 72 0.19 7.62 5.33
N PHE A 73 -0.53 6.85 6.15
CA PHE A 73 -1.80 6.30 5.72
C PHE A 73 -2.74 7.43 5.29
N ASN A 74 -2.81 8.48 6.09
CA ASN A 74 -3.70 9.58 5.77
C ASN A 74 -3.27 10.31 4.50
N LYS A 75 -1.96 10.48 4.30
CA LYS A 75 -1.47 11.09 3.07
C LYS A 75 -1.82 10.24 1.86
N MET A 76 -1.71 8.92 2.02
CA MET A 76 -2.05 8.02 0.94
C MET A 76 -3.52 8.11 0.57
N ILE A 77 -4.37 8.17 1.58
CA ILE A 77 -5.81 8.26 1.34
C ILE A 77 -6.14 9.56 0.60
N GLU A 78 -5.51 10.66 0.99
CA GLU A 78 -5.76 11.93 0.29
C GLU A 78 -5.32 11.84 -1.16
N ALA A 79 -4.17 11.25 -1.42
CA ALA A 79 -3.72 11.10 -2.79
C ALA A 79 -4.62 10.19 -3.60
N ALA A 80 -5.13 9.14 -2.96
CA ALA A 80 -6.06 8.22 -3.62
C ALA A 80 -7.34 8.94 -3.99
N LYS A 81 -7.83 9.77 -3.09
CA LYS A 81 -9.05 10.55 -3.34
C LYS A 81 -8.85 11.47 -4.53
N GLU A 82 -7.65 12.00 -4.68
CA GLU A 82 -7.32 12.87 -5.81
C GLU A 82 -6.93 12.08 -7.05
N LYS A 83 -6.99 10.76 -6.97
CA LYS A 83 -6.75 9.89 -8.12
C LYS A 83 -5.33 10.02 -8.66
N LYS A 84 -4.37 10.18 -7.74
CA LYS A 84 -2.97 10.28 -8.13
C LYS A 84 -2.38 8.94 -8.56
N PHE A 85 -3.02 7.84 -8.19
CA PHE A 85 -2.60 6.51 -8.58
C PHE A 85 -3.83 5.62 -8.66
N GLN A 86 -3.65 4.42 -9.21
CA GLN A 86 -4.77 3.52 -9.46
C GLN A 86 -4.73 2.26 -8.64
N ILE A 87 -3.59 1.96 -8.00
CA ILE A 87 -3.42 0.72 -7.27
C ILE A 87 -2.76 1.01 -5.94
N ILE A 88 -3.21 0.30 -4.90
CA ILE A 88 -2.54 0.30 -3.60
C ILE A 88 -2.05 -1.11 -3.33
N LEU A 89 -0.76 -1.24 -3.04
CA LEU A 89 -0.14 -2.52 -2.74
C LEU A 89 0.23 -2.58 -1.27
N CYS A 90 -0.20 -3.65 -0.61
CA CYS A 90 0.19 -3.98 0.76
C CYS A 90 0.60 -5.43 0.79
N LYS A 91 1.39 -5.81 1.79
CA LYS A 91 1.73 -7.21 1.94
C LYS A 91 0.50 -8.03 2.27
N SER A 92 -0.32 -7.53 3.18
CA SER A 92 -1.55 -8.20 3.58
C SER A 92 -2.58 -7.14 3.95
N GLN A 93 -3.82 -7.55 4.04
CA GLN A 93 -4.87 -6.62 4.42
C GLN A 93 -4.62 -6.06 5.81
N SER A 94 -4.08 -6.86 6.72
CA SER A 94 -3.83 -6.38 8.08
C SER A 94 -2.73 -5.30 8.09
N ARG A 95 -1.85 -5.28 7.10
CA ARG A 95 -0.87 -4.20 7.01
C ARG A 95 -1.50 -2.91 6.54
N PHE A 96 -2.58 -2.99 5.78
CA PHE A 96 -3.35 -1.82 5.46
C PHE A 96 -4.08 -1.32 6.70
N THR A 97 -4.86 -2.19 7.32
CA THR A 97 -5.51 -1.87 8.58
C THR A 97 -6.09 -3.14 9.19
N ARG A 98 -6.14 -3.16 10.52
CA ARG A 98 -6.83 -4.22 11.25
C ARG A 98 -8.24 -3.80 11.64
N ASP A 99 -8.59 -2.56 11.35
CA ASP A 99 -9.88 -2.00 11.71
C ASP A 99 -10.88 -2.35 10.60
N MET A 100 -11.83 -3.20 10.93
CA MET A 100 -12.78 -3.66 9.93
C MET A 100 -13.66 -2.53 9.41
N GLU A 101 -13.89 -1.50 10.21
CA GLU A 101 -14.64 -0.35 9.73
C GLU A 101 -13.90 0.32 8.58
N LEU A 102 -12.58 0.43 8.70
CA LEU A 102 -11.79 1.05 7.63
C LEU A 102 -11.73 0.15 6.40
N VAL A 103 -11.70 -1.17 6.61
CA VAL A 103 -11.73 -2.09 5.48
C VAL A 103 -13.00 -1.86 4.67
N GLU A 104 -14.14 -1.79 5.36
CA GLU A 104 -15.40 -1.60 4.67
C GLU A 104 -15.48 -0.21 4.05
N LYS A 105 -15.01 0.79 4.76
CA LYS A 105 -15.09 2.15 4.25
C LYS A 105 -14.25 2.35 3.00
N TYR A 106 -13.03 1.85 3.00
CA TYR A 106 -12.10 2.13 1.92
C TYR A 106 -12.02 1.01 0.90
N ILE A 107 -11.70 -0.20 1.33
CA ILE A 107 -11.47 -1.28 0.37
C ILE A 107 -12.76 -1.65 -0.35
N HIS A 108 -13.84 -1.77 0.40
CA HIS A 108 -15.12 -2.19 -0.20
C HIS A 108 -16.01 -1.02 -0.57
N GLY A 109 -15.63 0.19 -0.19
CA GLY A 109 -16.47 1.36 -0.40
C GLY A 109 -15.87 2.38 -1.34
N LEU A 110 -14.99 3.21 -0.80
CA LEU A 110 -14.51 4.38 -1.55
C LEU A 110 -13.50 4.04 -2.64
N PHE A 111 -12.63 3.05 -2.42
CA PHE A 111 -11.63 2.72 -3.44
C PHE A 111 -12.27 2.36 -4.78
N PRO A 112 -13.30 1.50 -4.81
CA PRO A 112 -13.95 1.24 -6.10
C PRO A 112 -14.51 2.50 -6.74
N ILE A 113 -15.06 3.39 -5.92
CA ILE A 113 -15.61 4.65 -6.44
C ILE A 113 -14.51 5.52 -7.01
N TRP A 114 -13.36 5.54 -6.38
CA TRP A 114 -12.24 6.36 -6.82
C TRP A 114 -11.43 5.69 -7.93
N GLY A 115 -11.80 4.49 -8.33
CA GLY A 115 -11.04 3.77 -9.34
C GLY A 115 -9.74 3.19 -8.82
N ILE A 116 -9.68 2.89 -7.52
CA ILE A 116 -8.49 2.34 -6.88
C ILE A 116 -8.67 0.85 -6.66
N ARG A 117 -7.66 0.07 -7.08
CA ARG A 117 -7.62 -1.36 -6.85
C ARG A 117 -6.69 -1.65 -5.68
N PHE A 118 -7.17 -2.37 -4.70
CA PHE A 118 -6.37 -2.75 -3.54
C PHE A 118 -5.86 -4.18 -3.73
N ILE A 119 -4.56 -4.39 -3.56
CA ILE A 119 -3.97 -5.72 -3.70
C ILE A 119 -3.16 -6.05 -2.46
N ALA A 120 -3.56 -7.12 -1.78
CA ALA A 120 -2.81 -7.66 -0.65
C ALA A 120 -2.01 -8.84 -1.17
N VAL A 121 -0.74 -8.59 -1.46
CA VAL A 121 0.09 -9.50 -2.25
C VAL A 121 0.21 -10.88 -1.63
N ALA A 122 0.42 -10.94 -0.31
CA ALA A 122 0.63 -12.23 0.35
C ALA A 122 -0.66 -12.94 0.68
N ASP A 123 -1.79 -12.26 0.55
CA ASP A 123 -3.09 -12.88 0.86
C ASP A 123 -3.67 -13.63 -0.33
N ASN A 124 -3.06 -13.50 -1.48
CA ASN A 124 -3.56 -14.16 -2.68
C ASN A 124 -3.03 -15.57 -2.82
#